data_7117b020c57d0c9bcfbda59fcd975256
#
_entry.id   7117b020c57d0c9bcfbda59fcd975256
#
_cell.length_a   1.000
_cell.length_b   1.000
_cell.length_c   1.000
_cell.angle_alpha   90.00
_cell.angle_beta   90.00
_cell.angle_gamma   90.00
#
_symmetry.space_group_name_H-M   'P 1'
#
loop_
_entity.id
_entity.type
_entity.pdbx_description
1 polymer ?
#
loop_
_entity_poly.entity_id
_entity_poly.type
_entity_poly.pdbx_seq_one_letter_code
_entity_poly.pdbx_strand_id
1 'polypeptide(L)'
;MHFAFLGTSGSIPTAVRDTTSIVVVVPDGALLIDCGGSPVQKLRRAGVDPQALVSVVITHIYPDHSYGLPALVRNLAVLGRQAPLTIYCRPEHVEPLRSLLSLFSTLERPGMFALTIRAIDLAEDVHAFDLGPLSVRTSPNEHSAMPNFAVRVDVARRRNVVYSSDTRPCDAVVALARGADTLVHDATYSERDRNRPAGHAHSTAAEAGEVAARAAVGGGPGVPATAAGRTAPARRTPHPRS
;
A
#
# COMPACT_ATOMS: atom_id res chain seq x y z
N MET A 1 4.65 -1.25 -18.23
CA MET A 1 4.26 -1.16 -16.83
C MET A 1 3.34 -2.31 -16.49
N HIS A 2 3.52 -2.89 -15.35
CA HIS A 2 2.54 -3.74 -14.69
C HIS A 2 2.55 -3.43 -13.19
N PHE A 3 1.44 -3.71 -12.51
CA PHE A 3 1.42 -3.75 -11.07
C PHE A 3 1.04 -5.17 -10.61
N ALA A 4 1.52 -5.56 -9.44
CA ALA A 4 1.24 -6.87 -8.88
C ALA A 4 0.93 -6.76 -7.38
N PHE A 5 -0.05 -7.57 -6.95
CA PHE A 5 -0.32 -7.77 -5.53
C PHE A 5 0.73 -8.75 -4.97
N LEU A 6 1.49 -8.29 -4.00
CA LEU A 6 2.45 -9.12 -3.28
C LEU A 6 1.81 -9.77 -2.04
N GLY A 7 0.73 -9.19 -1.56
CA GLY A 7 -0.11 -9.70 -0.49
C GLY A 7 -1.46 -8.98 -0.49
N THR A 8 -2.50 -9.67 -0.04
CA THR A 8 -3.89 -9.17 -0.03
C THR A 8 -4.62 -9.50 1.26
N SER A 9 -3.92 -9.99 2.28
CA SER A 9 -4.49 -10.21 3.60
C SER A 9 -4.52 -8.90 4.39
N GLY A 10 -5.43 -8.80 5.35
CA GLY A 10 -5.36 -7.79 6.40
C GLY A 10 -4.24 -8.09 7.41
N SER A 11 -4.39 -7.60 8.64
CA SER A 11 -3.41 -7.76 9.72
C SER A 11 -3.08 -9.22 10.06
N ILE A 12 -3.99 -10.15 9.74
CA ILE A 12 -3.78 -11.58 9.97
C ILE A 12 -3.51 -12.27 8.63
N PRO A 13 -2.24 -12.68 8.36
CA PRO A 13 -1.93 -13.45 7.17
C PRO A 13 -2.58 -14.83 7.22
N THR A 14 -2.78 -15.43 6.05
CA THR A 14 -3.27 -16.82 5.93
C THR A 14 -2.13 -17.74 5.47
N ALA A 15 -2.39 -19.05 5.36
CA ALA A 15 -1.39 -19.99 4.84
C ALA A 15 -0.95 -19.67 3.40
N VAL A 16 -1.79 -18.95 2.63
CA VAL A 16 -1.56 -18.68 1.19
C VAL A 16 -1.57 -17.22 0.82
N ARG A 17 -1.99 -16.32 1.73
CA ARG A 17 -2.01 -14.86 1.52
C ARG A 17 -1.25 -14.16 2.64
N ASP A 18 -0.27 -13.38 2.26
CA ASP A 18 0.47 -12.51 3.18
C ASP A 18 -0.21 -11.14 3.29
N THR A 19 0.24 -10.32 4.23
CA THR A 19 -0.23 -8.96 4.47
C THR A 19 -0.05 -8.07 3.24
N THR A 20 -0.85 -7.02 3.15
CA THR A 20 -0.95 -6.17 1.96
C THR A 20 0.39 -5.56 1.55
N SER A 21 0.70 -5.71 0.29
CA SER A 21 1.76 -4.97 -0.39
C SER A 21 1.49 -4.99 -1.89
N ILE A 22 1.78 -3.90 -2.56
CA ILE A 22 1.62 -3.75 -4.01
C ILE A 22 2.95 -3.29 -4.59
N VAL A 23 3.34 -3.82 -5.75
CA VAL A 23 4.48 -3.32 -6.52
C VAL A 23 4.02 -2.79 -7.86
N VAL A 24 4.51 -1.61 -8.23
CA VAL A 24 4.34 -1.02 -9.55
C VAL A 24 5.69 -1.04 -10.24
N VAL A 25 5.78 -1.69 -11.40
CA VAL A 25 7.03 -1.87 -12.16
C VAL A 25 6.98 -1.08 -13.44
N VAL A 26 8.02 -0.30 -13.67
CA VAL A 26 8.28 0.46 -14.90
C VAL A 26 9.69 0.14 -15.41
N PRO A 27 10.04 0.53 -16.66
CA PRO A 27 11.38 0.24 -17.19
C PRO A 27 12.52 0.76 -16.29
N ASP A 28 12.32 1.90 -15.65
CA ASP A 28 13.35 2.60 -14.87
C ASP A 28 13.39 2.16 -13.39
N GLY A 29 12.57 1.19 -12.98
CA GLY A 29 12.58 0.68 -11.61
C GLY A 29 11.22 0.23 -11.09
N ALA A 30 11.12 0.08 -9.78
CA ALA A 30 9.89 -0.36 -9.12
C ALA A 30 9.57 0.48 -7.89
N LEU A 31 8.29 0.75 -7.69
CA LEU A 31 7.71 1.36 -6.50
C LEU A 31 7.01 0.28 -5.68
N LEU A 32 7.40 0.12 -4.43
CA LEU A 32 6.69 -0.74 -3.47
C LEU A 32 5.74 0.12 -2.64
N ILE A 33 4.48 -0.28 -2.52
CA ILE A 33 3.49 0.35 -1.65
C ILE A 33 3.15 -0.64 -0.54
N ASP A 34 3.42 -0.25 0.68
CA ASP A 34 3.41 -1.03 1.91
C ASP A 34 4.40 -2.21 1.91
N CYS A 35 4.91 -2.53 3.09
CA CYS A 35 6.05 -3.43 3.26
C CYS A 35 5.82 -4.38 4.45
N GLY A 36 4.69 -5.06 4.48
CA GLY A 36 4.44 -6.13 5.45
C GLY A 36 5.02 -7.48 4.99
N GLY A 37 5.09 -8.44 5.89
CA GLY A 37 5.52 -9.81 5.60
C GLY A 37 7.00 -9.95 5.20
N SER A 38 7.25 -10.82 4.24
CA SER A 38 8.59 -11.12 3.70
C SER A 38 8.79 -10.44 2.34
N PRO A 39 9.13 -9.16 2.26
CA PRO A 39 9.03 -8.37 1.03
C PRO A 39 9.91 -8.91 -0.10
N VAL A 40 11.15 -9.30 0.16
CA VAL A 40 12.05 -9.84 -0.87
C VAL A 40 11.53 -11.17 -1.44
N GLN A 41 10.99 -12.05 -0.60
CA GLN A 41 10.38 -13.29 -1.08
C GLN A 41 9.15 -13.00 -1.96
N LYS A 42 8.31 -12.05 -1.55
CA LYS A 42 7.12 -11.65 -2.30
C LYS A 42 7.48 -11.04 -3.66
N LEU A 43 8.45 -10.14 -3.70
CA LEU A 43 8.96 -9.56 -4.96
C LEU A 43 9.47 -10.64 -5.92
N ARG A 44 10.32 -11.56 -5.44
CA ARG A 44 10.84 -12.67 -6.25
C ARG A 44 9.73 -13.59 -6.77
N ARG A 45 8.72 -13.91 -5.96
CA ARG A 45 7.56 -14.69 -6.40
C ARG A 45 6.76 -13.98 -7.50
N ALA A 46 6.72 -12.65 -7.49
CA ALA A 46 6.09 -11.83 -8.52
C ALA A 46 6.99 -11.61 -9.75
N GLY A 47 8.18 -12.20 -9.81
CA GLY A 47 9.15 -12.02 -10.89
C GLY A 47 9.83 -10.66 -10.89
N VAL A 48 9.80 -9.94 -9.77
CA VAL A 48 10.42 -8.61 -9.63
C VAL A 48 11.75 -8.74 -8.92
N ASP A 49 12.82 -8.22 -9.55
CA ASP A 49 14.11 -8.12 -8.89
C ASP A 49 14.03 -7.11 -7.74
N PRO A 50 14.34 -7.49 -6.48
CA PRO A 50 14.38 -6.55 -5.37
C PRO A 50 15.34 -5.37 -5.60
N GLN A 51 16.40 -5.54 -6.40
CA GLN A 51 17.32 -4.46 -6.74
C GLN A 51 16.70 -3.39 -7.64
N ALA A 52 15.60 -3.69 -8.34
CA ALA A 52 14.86 -2.73 -9.14
C ALA A 52 14.05 -1.72 -8.30
N LEU A 53 13.90 -1.95 -6.99
CA LEU A 53 13.20 -1.00 -6.13
C LEU A 53 13.95 0.33 -6.08
N VAL A 54 13.26 1.43 -6.37
CA VAL A 54 13.77 2.80 -6.24
C VAL A 54 13.10 3.55 -5.11
N SER A 55 11.86 3.18 -4.80
CA SER A 55 11.10 3.82 -3.71
C SER A 55 10.17 2.85 -3.01
N VAL A 56 9.89 3.16 -1.76
CA VAL A 56 8.87 2.51 -0.93
C VAL A 56 7.92 3.59 -0.41
N VAL A 57 6.63 3.36 -0.50
CA VAL A 57 5.61 4.18 0.17
C VAL A 57 5.05 3.38 1.32
N ILE A 58 5.06 3.93 2.52
CA ILE A 58 4.41 3.36 3.71
C ILE A 58 3.19 4.22 4.01
N THR A 59 2.00 3.66 3.78
CA THR A 59 0.74 4.40 3.93
C THR A 59 0.45 4.70 5.40
N HIS A 60 0.73 3.76 6.28
CA HIS A 60 0.69 3.91 7.74
C HIS A 60 1.57 2.85 8.43
N ILE A 61 1.80 3.03 9.72
CA ILE A 61 2.82 2.25 10.45
C ILE A 61 2.28 1.03 11.20
N TYR A 62 1.06 0.57 10.94
CA TYR A 62 0.66 -0.71 11.51
C TYR A 62 1.59 -1.84 11.03
N PRO A 63 1.79 -2.86 11.87
CA PRO A 63 2.77 -3.91 11.57
C PRO A 63 2.58 -4.55 10.20
N ASP A 64 1.36 -4.85 9.82
CA ASP A 64 1.04 -5.48 8.55
C ASP A 64 1.36 -4.64 7.30
N HIS A 65 1.64 -3.34 7.47
CA HIS A 65 2.07 -2.41 6.42
C HIS A 65 3.55 -2.04 6.49
N SER A 66 4.22 -2.24 7.63
CA SER A 66 5.57 -1.69 7.85
C SER A 66 6.61 -2.65 8.41
N TYR A 67 6.21 -3.75 9.10
CA TYR A 67 7.18 -4.58 9.84
C TYR A 67 8.21 -5.32 8.96
N GLY A 68 7.95 -5.49 7.68
CA GLY A 68 8.90 -6.05 6.72
C GLY A 68 10.01 -5.09 6.29
N LEU A 69 9.89 -3.80 6.62
CA LEU A 69 10.82 -2.77 6.14
C LEU A 69 12.27 -2.98 6.62
N PRO A 70 12.56 -3.30 7.90
CA PRO A 70 13.93 -3.61 8.31
C PRO A 70 14.52 -4.82 7.58
N ALA A 71 13.71 -5.86 7.35
CA ALA A 71 14.12 -7.03 6.61
C ALA A 71 14.40 -6.69 5.13
N LEU A 72 13.57 -5.86 4.50
CA LEU A 72 13.82 -5.37 3.13
C LEU A 72 15.16 -4.66 3.04
N VAL A 73 15.39 -3.65 3.88
CA VAL A 73 16.63 -2.86 3.87
C VAL A 73 17.85 -3.75 4.11
N ARG A 74 17.77 -4.64 5.09
CA ARG A 74 18.86 -5.59 5.38
C ARG A 74 19.13 -6.53 4.21
N ASN A 75 18.08 -7.08 3.60
CA ASN A 75 18.22 -7.99 2.47
C ASN A 75 18.83 -7.30 1.24
N LEU A 76 18.41 -6.06 0.94
CA LEU A 76 18.99 -5.27 -0.14
C LEU A 76 20.49 -5.01 0.08
N ALA A 77 20.89 -4.69 1.32
CA ALA A 77 22.30 -4.52 1.67
C ALA A 77 23.11 -5.84 1.48
N VAL A 78 22.57 -6.98 1.91
CA VAL A 78 23.21 -8.31 1.73
C VAL A 78 23.30 -8.69 0.25
N LEU A 79 22.33 -8.25 -0.56
CA LEU A 79 22.36 -8.42 -2.02
C LEU A 79 23.35 -7.46 -2.73
N GLY A 80 24.10 -6.65 -1.98
CA GLY A 80 25.13 -5.76 -2.53
C GLY A 80 24.58 -4.48 -3.15
N ARG A 81 23.36 -4.03 -2.74
CA ARG A 81 22.77 -2.79 -3.26
C ARG A 81 23.72 -1.60 -3.07
N GLN A 82 23.88 -0.81 -4.14
CA GLN A 82 24.58 0.48 -4.11
C GLN A 82 23.64 1.65 -4.41
N ALA A 83 22.58 1.41 -5.20
CA ALA A 83 21.62 2.45 -5.57
C ALA A 83 20.85 2.95 -4.35
N PRO A 84 20.57 4.25 -4.25
CA PRO A 84 19.80 4.82 -3.15
C PRO A 84 18.38 4.25 -3.10
N LEU A 85 17.76 4.28 -1.91
CA LEU A 85 16.36 3.95 -1.70
C LEU A 85 15.68 5.07 -0.92
N THR A 86 14.54 5.55 -1.41
CA THR A 86 13.73 6.53 -0.69
C THR A 86 12.47 5.87 -0.14
N ILE A 87 12.19 6.10 1.14
CA ILE A 87 10.95 5.72 1.80
C ILE A 87 10.09 6.96 1.96
N TYR A 88 8.88 6.94 1.44
CA TYR A 88 7.90 8.02 1.57
C TYR A 88 6.84 7.63 2.59
N CYS A 89 6.47 8.53 3.47
CA CYS A 89 5.46 8.31 4.51
C CYS A 89 4.85 9.65 4.96
N ARG A 90 3.86 9.60 5.82
CA ARG A 90 3.36 10.81 6.50
C ARG A 90 4.42 11.41 7.42
N PRO A 91 4.37 12.74 7.67
CA PRO A 91 5.31 13.40 8.60
C PRO A 91 5.37 12.72 9.97
N GLU A 92 4.22 12.34 10.51
CA GLU A 92 4.11 11.70 11.83
C GLU A 92 4.79 10.33 11.92
N HIS A 93 5.02 9.69 10.76
CA HIS A 93 5.62 8.37 10.67
C HIS A 93 7.13 8.37 10.45
N VAL A 94 7.74 9.53 10.17
CA VAL A 94 9.18 9.64 9.88
C VAL A 94 10.02 9.13 11.05
N GLU A 95 9.79 9.64 12.26
CA GLU A 95 10.57 9.23 13.43
C GLU A 95 10.24 7.80 13.92
N PRO A 96 8.98 7.35 13.94
CA PRO A 96 8.67 5.93 14.18
C PRO A 96 9.36 4.97 13.20
N LEU A 97 9.37 5.26 11.90
CA LEU A 97 10.07 4.41 10.91
C LEU A 97 11.59 4.46 11.07
N ARG A 98 12.15 5.63 11.38
CA ARG A 98 13.57 5.77 11.71
C ARG A 98 13.92 4.92 12.92
N SER A 99 13.14 4.98 13.98
CA SER A 99 13.32 4.18 15.21
C SER A 99 13.24 2.68 14.92
N LEU A 100 12.25 2.25 14.12
CA LEU A 100 12.10 0.86 13.70
C LEU A 100 13.35 0.35 12.94
N LEU A 101 13.88 1.14 12.02
CA LEU A 101 15.07 0.79 11.24
C LEU A 101 16.34 0.80 12.12
N SER A 102 16.46 1.75 13.03
CA SER A 102 17.59 1.85 13.97
C SER A 102 17.64 0.67 14.94
N LEU A 103 16.49 0.20 15.42
CA LEU A 103 16.39 -0.96 16.31
C LEU A 103 17.09 -2.20 15.73
N PHE A 104 17.04 -2.37 14.41
CA PHE A 104 17.69 -3.48 13.69
C PHE A 104 19.06 -3.10 13.09
N SER A 105 19.61 -1.94 13.48
CA SER A 105 20.87 -1.43 12.93
C SER A 105 20.89 -1.44 11.40
N THR A 106 19.76 -1.06 10.78
CA THR A 106 19.62 -0.98 9.32
C THR A 106 19.76 0.45 8.78
N LEU A 107 20.02 1.42 9.66
CA LEU A 107 20.45 2.77 9.31
C LEU A 107 21.95 2.93 9.62
N GLU A 108 22.61 3.78 8.88
CA GLU A 108 23.96 4.29 9.20
C GLU A 108 25.03 3.21 9.42
N ARG A 109 25.05 2.16 8.61
CA ARG A 109 26.15 1.18 8.62
C ARG A 109 27.20 1.53 7.56
N PRO A 110 28.50 1.40 7.87
CA PRO A 110 29.54 1.52 6.85
C PRO A 110 29.26 0.58 5.65
N GLY A 111 29.35 1.11 4.44
CA GLY A 111 29.11 0.35 3.21
C GLY A 111 27.62 0.11 2.86
N MET A 112 26.68 0.71 3.60
CA MET A 112 25.27 0.71 3.23
C MET A 112 25.00 1.68 2.07
N PHE A 113 24.01 1.34 1.27
CA PHE A 113 23.45 2.27 0.28
C PHE A 113 22.74 3.44 0.99
N ALA A 114 22.62 4.57 0.28
CA ALA A 114 21.92 5.73 0.82
C ALA A 114 20.43 5.43 1.02
N LEU A 115 19.95 5.56 2.26
CA LEU A 115 18.56 5.37 2.64
C LEU A 115 18.00 6.70 3.15
N THR A 116 16.91 7.17 2.54
CA THR A 116 16.26 8.43 2.91
C THR A 116 14.81 8.18 3.29
N ILE A 117 14.33 8.78 4.38
CA ILE A 117 12.91 8.82 4.74
C ILE A 117 12.42 10.22 4.47
N ARG A 118 11.36 10.36 3.66
CA ARG A 118 10.77 11.65 3.26
C ARG A 118 9.30 11.72 3.64
N ALA A 119 8.92 12.84 4.26
CA ALA A 119 7.52 13.15 4.49
C ALA A 119 6.81 13.51 3.18
N ILE A 120 5.55 13.08 3.05
CA ILE A 120 4.63 13.47 1.99
C ILE A 120 3.68 14.53 2.54
N ASP A 121 3.32 15.53 1.72
CA ASP A 121 2.30 16.51 2.05
C ASP A 121 0.93 15.86 2.30
N LEU A 122 0.12 16.49 3.15
CA LEU A 122 -1.13 15.92 3.67
C LEU A 122 -2.39 16.54 3.06
N ALA A 123 -2.26 17.31 2.00
CA ALA A 123 -3.42 17.86 1.30
C ALA A 123 -4.16 16.78 0.49
N GLU A 124 -5.43 17.04 0.19
CA GLU A 124 -6.20 16.18 -0.71
C GLU A 124 -5.68 16.28 -2.14
N ASP A 125 -5.55 15.12 -2.78
CA ASP A 125 -5.16 14.96 -4.19
C ASP A 125 -3.88 15.75 -4.55
N VAL A 126 -2.88 15.69 -3.66
CA VAL A 126 -1.63 16.41 -3.83
C VAL A 126 -0.59 15.55 -4.58
N HIS A 127 0.18 16.19 -5.46
CA HIS A 127 1.36 15.57 -6.06
C HIS A 127 2.43 15.35 -4.98
N ALA A 128 2.89 14.11 -4.84
CA ALA A 128 3.86 13.72 -3.84
C ALA A 128 5.29 13.65 -4.42
N PHE A 129 5.47 12.94 -5.52
CA PHE A 129 6.76 12.79 -6.20
C PHE A 129 6.57 12.12 -7.57
N ASP A 130 7.61 12.25 -8.40
CA ASP A 130 7.73 11.51 -9.66
C ASP A 130 8.81 10.43 -9.57
N LEU A 131 8.62 9.33 -10.31
CA LEU A 131 9.56 8.24 -10.44
C LEU A 131 9.64 7.80 -11.90
N GLY A 132 10.58 8.36 -12.66
CA GLY A 132 10.62 8.18 -14.10
C GLY A 132 9.27 8.57 -14.74
N PRO A 133 8.58 7.66 -15.42
CA PRO A 133 7.28 7.95 -16.03
C PRO A 133 6.10 7.91 -15.06
N LEU A 134 6.33 7.60 -13.78
CA LEU A 134 5.28 7.57 -12.75
C LEU A 134 5.14 8.93 -12.10
N SER A 135 3.92 9.41 -11.98
CA SER A 135 3.54 10.50 -11.09
C SER A 135 2.71 9.94 -9.94
N VAL A 136 3.13 10.21 -8.72
CA VAL A 136 2.47 9.73 -7.50
C VAL A 136 1.73 10.88 -6.82
N ARG A 137 0.44 10.66 -6.59
CA ARG A 137 -0.43 11.59 -5.87
C ARG A 137 -0.99 10.91 -4.64
N THR A 138 -1.34 11.68 -3.63
CA THR A 138 -1.85 11.15 -2.36
C THR A 138 -3.03 11.97 -1.86
N SER A 139 -3.87 11.35 -1.06
CA SER A 139 -4.97 11.98 -0.33
C SER A 139 -5.07 11.38 1.06
N PRO A 140 -5.37 12.17 2.09
CA PRO A 140 -5.76 11.61 3.39
C PRO A 140 -6.93 10.65 3.22
N ASN A 141 -7.01 9.65 4.08
CA ASN A 141 -8.15 8.75 4.17
C ASN A 141 -8.61 8.61 5.62
N GLU A 142 -9.65 7.81 5.86
CA GLU A 142 -10.29 7.70 7.16
C GLU A 142 -10.07 6.31 7.77
N HIS A 143 -8.99 6.14 8.53
CA HIS A 143 -8.63 4.88 9.18
C HIS A 143 -8.35 5.07 10.67
N SER A 144 -9.33 4.83 11.53
CA SER A 144 -9.22 4.95 13.00
C SER A 144 -8.49 6.23 13.46
N ALA A 145 -7.75 6.17 14.58
CA ALA A 145 -6.87 7.24 15.02
C ALA A 145 -5.47 7.20 14.36
N MET A 146 -5.17 6.18 13.56
CA MET A 146 -3.88 6.05 12.88
C MET A 146 -3.85 6.94 11.63
N PRO A 147 -2.96 7.94 11.57
CA PRO A 147 -2.76 8.72 10.36
C PRO A 147 -2.44 7.83 9.16
N ASN A 148 -3.19 7.98 8.07
CA ASN A 148 -3.07 7.14 6.88
C ASN A 148 -3.36 7.94 5.61
N PHE A 149 -3.05 7.40 4.44
CA PHE A 149 -3.36 8.02 3.16
C PHE A 149 -3.55 7.01 2.03
N ALA A 150 -4.34 7.40 1.04
CA ALA A 150 -4.49 6.70 -0.22
C ALA A 150 -3.44 7.18 -1.23
N VAL A 151 -3.08 6.31 -2.16
CA VAL A 151 -2.05 6.54 -3.18
C VAL A 151 -2.62 6.37 -4.56
N ARG A 152 -2.41 7.35 -5.44
CA ARG A 152 -2.67 7.27 -6.87
C ARG A 152 -1.33 7.24 -7.60
N VAL A 153 -1.18 6.29 -8.51
CA VAL A 153 -0.02 6.18 -9.41
C VAL A 153 -0.51 6.37 -10.83
N ASP A 154 -0.15 7.49 -11.43
CA ASP A 154 -0.41 7.79 -12.82
C ASP A 154 0.83 7.46 -13.66
N VAL A 155 0.63 6.76 -14.77
CA VAL A 155 1.70 6.51 -15.74
C VAL A 155 1.39 7.29 -17.00
N ALA A 156 2.33 8.11 -17.46
CA ALA A 156 2.16 8.99 -18.59
C ALA A 156 1.33 8.36 -19.73
N ARG A 157 0.11 8.87 -19.94
CA ARG A 157 -0.85 8.58 -21.01
C ARG A 157 -1.36 7.14 -21.14
N ARG A 158 -1.19 6.26 -20.15
CA ARG A 158 -1.53 4.84 -20.37
C ARG A 158 -2.45 4.21 -19.33
N ARG A 159 -2.15 4.27 -18.06
CA ARG A 159 -2.97 3.65 -17.02
C ARG A 159 -2.66 4.30 -15.68
N ASN A 160 -3.69 4.35 -14.86
CA ASN A 160 -3.53 4.75 -13.48
C ASN A 160 -4.18 3.73 -12.53
N VAL A 161 -3.61 3.64 -11.36
CA VAL A 161 -4.12 2.79 -10.29
C VAL A 161 -4.21 3.61 -9.01
N VAL A 162 -5.32 3.48 -8.31
CA VAL A 162 -5.50 4.05 -6.98
C VAL A 162 -5.56 2.93 -5.97
N TYR A 163 -4.82 3.08 -4.89
CA TYR A 163 -4.86 2.22 -3.72
C TYR A 163 -5.37 3.02 -2.53
N SER A 164 -6.50 2.61 -1.97
CA SER A 164 -7.14 3.32 -0.86
C SER A 164 -6.36 3.24 0.45
N SER A 165 -5.45 2.28 0.59
CA SER A 165 -4.98 1.79 1.88
C SER A 165 -6.16 1.34 2.76
N ASP A 166 -5.96 1.18 4.07
CA ASP A 166 -7.01 0.82 5.02
C ASP A 166 -7.89 2.05 5.27
N THR A 167 -9.19 1.93 5.02
CA THR A 167 -10.10 3.06 5.13
C THR A 167 -11.56 2.63 5.17
N ARG A 168 -12.39 3.43 5.82
CA ARG A 168 -13.84 3.45 5.52
C ARG A 168 -14.09 4.26 4.25
N PRO A 169 -15.29 4.17 3.63
CA PRO A 169 -15.62 5.05 2.51
C PRO A 169 -15.49 6.52 2.91
N CYS A 170 -14.75 7.30 2.11
CA CYS A 170 -14.59 8.73 2.34
C CYS A 170 -14.47 9.50 1.02
N ASP A 171 -14.84 10.77 1.03
CA ASP A 171 -14.89 11.62 -0.15
C ASP A 171 -13.51 11.90 -0.74
N ALA A 172 -12.48 11.97 0.09
CA ALA A 172 -11.11 12.20 -0.35
C ALA A 172 -10.59 11.04 -1.23
N VAL A 173 -10.94 9.78 -0.89
CA VAL A 173 -10.60 8.61 -1.74
C VAL A 173 -11.41 8.61 -3.02
N VAL A 174 -12.71 8.98 -2.98
CA VAL A 174 -13.53 9.14 -4.19
C VAL A 174 -12.92 10.20 -5.13
N ALA A 175 -12.51 11.35 -4.59
CA ALA A 175 -11.89 12.41 -5.37
C ALA A 175 -10.58 11.95 -6.02
N LEU A 176 -9.68 11.33 -5.25
CA LEU A 176 -8.40 10.79 -5.73
C LEU A 176 -8.60 9.71 -6.82
N ALA A 177 -9.64 8.88 -6.67
CA ALA A 177 -9.94 7.77 -7.59
C ALA A 177 -10.73 8.22 -8.83
N ARG A 178 -11.12 9.49 -8.94
CA ARG A 178 -11.95 9.96 -10.05
C ARG A 178 -11.30 9.68 -11.40
N GLY A 179 -12.07 8.94 -12.24
CA GLY A 179 -11.61 8.56 -13.58
C GLY A 179 -10.40 7.63 -13.60
N ALA A 180 -10.11 6.94 -12.50
CA ALA A 180 -9.04 5.95 -12.47
C ALA A 180 -9.40 4.72 -13.32
N ASP A 181 -8.39 4.09 -13.93
CA ASP A 181 -8.59 2.80 -14.63
C ASP A 181 -8.84 1.66 -13.64
N THR A 182 -8.18 1.71 -12.49
CA THR A 182 -8.25 0.68 -11.46
C THR A 182 -8.28 1.30 -10.08
N LEU A 183 -9.21 0.84 -9.24
CA LEU A 183 -9.23 1.10 -7.80
C LEU A 183 -8.99 -0.20 -7.04
N VAL A 184 -7.98 -0.20 -6.21
CA VAL A 184 -7.72 -1.22 -5.18
C VAL A 184 -8.21 -0.64 -3.87
N HIS A 185 -9.28 -1.19 -3.31
CA HIS A 185 -9.92 -0.63 -2.12
C HIS A 185 -9.92 -1.63 -0.97
N ASP A 186 -9.88 -1.11 0.26
CA ASP A 186 -10.13 -1.89 1.47
C ASP A 186 -11.51 -2.57 1.39
N ALA A 187 -11.55 -3.85 1.69
CA ALA A 187 -12.77 -4.64 1.81
C ALA A 187 -12.60 -5.70 2.92
N THR A 188 -12.15 -5.23 4.06
CA THR A 188 -11.81 -6.07 5.22
C THR A 188 -13.04 -6.71 5.84
N TYR A 189 -14.19 -6.04 5.78
CA TYR A 189 -15.43 -6.51 6.42
C TYR A 189 -16.39 -7.18 5.45
N SER A 190 -17.19 -8.10 5.99
CA SER A 190 -18.34 -8.68 5.29
C SER A 190 -19.54 -7.73 5.36
N GLU A 191 -20.56 -7.93 4.49
CA GLU A 191 -21.81 -7.15 4.56
C GLU A 191 -22.56 -7.30 5.90
N ARG A 192 -22.35 -8.38 6.63
CA ARG A 192 -22.90 -8.55 8.00
C ARG A 192 -22.33 -7.52 8.98
N ASP A 193 -21.18 -6.98 8.67
CA ASP A 193 -20.48 -6.00 9.50
C ASP A 193 -20.81 -4.54 9.09
N ARG A 194 -21.72 -4.30 8.14
CA ARG A 194 -22.04 -2.96 7.61
C ARG A 194 -22.56 -1.99 8.67
N ASN A 195 -23.34 -2.48 9.62
CA ASN A 195 -23.96 -1.69 10.70
C ASN A 195 -23.12 -1.67 11.99
N ARG A 196 -21.83 -1.84 11.89
CA ARG A 196 -20.92 -1.83 13.05
C ARG A 196 -20.84 -0.46 13.71
N PRO A 197 -20.50 -0.39 15.02
CA PRO A 197 -20.37 0.88 15.75
C PRO A 197 -19.39 1.85 15.07
N ALA A 198 -19.63 3.15 15.24
CA ALA A 198 -18.67 4.19 14.86
C ALA A 198 -17.31 3.91 15.51
N GLY A 199 -16.23 3.98 14.72
CA GLY A 199 -14.86 3.70 15.19
C GLY A 199 -14.17 2.55 14.45
N HIS A 200 -14.90 1.73 13.71
CA HIS A 200 -14.29 0.79 12.77
C HIS A 200 -13.94 1.52 11.47
N ALA A 201 -12.70 1.44 11.07
CA ALA A 201 -12.15 2.24 9.99
C ALA A 201 -11.76 1.39 8.77
N HIS A 202 -12.62 0.45 8.40
CA HIS A 202 -12.49 -0.39 7.22
C HIS A 202 -13.80 -0.45 6.45
N SER A 203 -13.71 -0.83 5.18
CA SER A 203 -14.85 -0.97 4.28
C SER A 203 -15.31 -2.42 4.14
N THR A 204 -16.55 -2.60 3.68
CA THR A 204 -17.06 -3.84 3.08
C THR A 204 -16.79 -3.85 1.58
N ALA A 205 -16.96 -5.02 0.94
CA ALA A 205 -16.83 -5.13 -0.51
C ALA A 205 -17.88 -4.30 -1.27
N ALA A 206 -19.11 -4.18 -0.75
CA ALA A 206 -20.14 -3.33 -1.35
C ALA A 206 -19.81 -1.85 -1.22
N GLU A 207 -19.33 -1.40 -0.06
CA GLU A 207 -18.88 -0.03 0.14
C GLU A 207 -17.70 0.31 -0.79
N ALA A 208 -16.76 -0.61 -1.00
CA ALA A 208 -15.70 -0.45 -2.00
C ALA A 208 -16.26 -0.27 -3.43
N GLY A 209 -17.30 -1.03 -3.78
CA GLY A 209 -18.02 -0.90 -5.05
C GLY A 209 -18.74 0.45 -5.18
N GLU A 210 -19.35 0.95 -4.11
CA GLU A 210 -20.00 2.28 -4.06
C GLU A 210 -18.96 3.40 -4.29
N VAL A 211 -17.78 3.32 -3.67
CA VAL A 211 -16.67 4.26 -3.90
C VAL A 211 -16.21 4.22 -5.35
N ALA A 212 -16.03 3.03 -5.93
CA ALA A 212 -15.64 2.88 -7.34
C ALA A 212 -16.68 3.49 -8.30
N ALA A 213 -17.97 3.28 -8.04
CA ALA A 213 -19.06 3.84 -8.84
C ALA A 213 -19.11 5.38 -8.76
N ARG A 214 -18.98 5.94 -7.55
CA ARG A 214 -18.94 7.40 -7.32
C ARG A 214 -17.74 8.06 -8.00
N ALA A 215 -16.62 7.36 -8.06
CA ALA A 215 -15.39 7.84 -8.69
C ALA A 215 -15.36 7.60 -10.23
N ALA A 216 -16.37 6.95 -10.80
CA ALA A 216 -16.43 6.53 -12.20
C ALA A 216 -15.16 5.75 -12.63
N VAL A 217 -14.72 4.82 -11.78
CA VAL A 217 -13.54 3.98 -12.04
C VAL A 217 -13.81 3.07 -13.25
N GLY A 218 -12.84 2.95 -14.15
CA GLY A 218 -12.95 2.12 -15.35
C GLY A 218 -13.91 2.67 -16.42
N GLY A 219 -14.38 3.93 -16.27
CA GLY A 219 -15.35 4.57 -17.19
C GLY A 219 -14.81 4.95 -18.57
N GLY A 220 -13.58 4.61 -18.90
CA GLY A 220 -13.01 4.78 -20.25
C GLY A 220 -13.56 3.73 -21.24
N PRO A 221 -13.66 4.05 -22.53
CA PRO A 221 -14.17 3.11 -23.53
C PRO A 221 -13.30 1.84 -23.56
N GLY A 222 -13.89 0.71 -23.18
CA GLY A 222 -13.30 -0.63 -23.25
C GLY A 222 -12.55 -1.14 -22.01
N VAL A 223 -12.62 -0.45 -20.87
CA VAL A 223 -12.00 -0.93 -19.61
C VAL A 223 -13.07 -1.33 -18.61
N PRO A 224 -13.17 -2.61 -18.20
CA PRO A 224 -14.06 -3.00 -17.12
C PRO A 224 -13.51 -2.44 -15.79
N ALA A 225 -14.39 -1.87 -14.96
CA ALA A 225 -14.07 -1.47 -13.60
C ALA A 225 -13.57 -2.69 -12.81
N THR A 226 -12.33 -2.64 -12.34
CA THR A 226 -11.77 -3.70 -11.49
C THR A 226 -11.59 -3.14 -10.09
N ALA A 227 -12.51 -3.47 -9.19
CA ALA A 227 -12.32 -3.28 -7.77
C ALA A 227 -11.74 -4.58 -7.17
N ALA A 228 -10.50 -4.54 -6.70
CA ALA A 228 -9.91 -5.64 -5.97
C ALA A 228 -10.04 -5.35 -4.47
N GLY A 229 -10.85 -6.14 -3.77
CA GLY A 229 -11.05 -6.00 -2.33
C GLY A 229 -10.10 -6.91 -1.53
N ARG A 230 -9.70 -6.43 -0.35
CA ARG A 230 -9.05 -7.24 0.68
C ARG A 230 -10.15 -7.90 1.51
N THR A 231 -10.16 -9.20 1.65
CA THR A 231 -11.11 -9.90 2.53
C THR A 231 -10.38 -10.48 3.73
N ALA A 232 -10.86 -10.19 4.94
CA ALA A 232 -10.44 -10.92 6.12
C ALA A 232 -10.83 -12.41 6.00
N PRO A 233 -10.05 -13.35 6.58
CA PRO A 233 -10.47 -14.73 6.66
C PRO A 233 -11.77 -14.82 7.46
N ALA A 234 -12.73 -15.63 6.99
CA ALA A 234 -13.98 -15.87 7.69
C ALA A 234 -13.68 -16.26 9.16
N ARG A 235 -14.30 -15.57 10.11
CA ARG A 235 -14.21 -15.93 11.52
C ARG A 235 -14.72 -17.36 11.67
N ARG A 236 -13.86 -18.28 12.14
CA ARG A 236 -14.30 -19.59 12.57
C ARG A 236 -15.28 -19.40 13.73
N THR A 237 -16.48 -19.92 13.61
CA THR A 237 -17.41 -20.08 14.73
C THR A 237 -16.70 -20.90 15.81
N PRO A 238 -16.73 -20.52 17.07
CA PRO A 238 -16.16 -21.34 18.14
C PRO A 238 -16.88 -22.69 18.15
N HIS A 239 -16.11 -23.76 18.10
CA HIS A 239 -16.65 -25.10 18.36
C HIS A 239 -17.26 -25.10 19.77
N PRO A 240 -18.47 -25.60 19.97
CA PRO A 240 -18.99 -25.83 21.30
C PRO A 240 -18.04 -26.82 21.99
N ARG A 241 -17.56 -26.47 23.16
CA ARG A 241 -16.79 -27.36 24.02
C ARG A 241 -17.70 -28.50 24.47
N SER A 242 -17.37 -29.72 24.10
CA SER A 242 -17.91 -30.94 24.71
C SER A 242 -17.34 -31.12 26.10
#